data_38787ea24a22363579df97d3eafd6f5a
#
_entry.id   38787ea24a22363579df97d3eafd6f5a
#
_cell.length_a   1.000
_cell.length_b   1.000
_cell.length_c   1.000
_cell.angle_alpha   90.00
_cell.angle_beta   90.00
_cell.angle_gamma   90.00
#
_symmetry.space_group_name_H-M   'P 1'
#
loop_
_entity.id
_entity.type
_entity.pdbx_description
1 polymer ?
#
loop_
_entity_poly.entity_id
_entity_poly.type
_entity_poly.pdbx_seq_one_letter_code
_entity_poly.pdbx_strand_id
1 'polypeptide(L)'
;MLRTHTNGELTAANIGETVTLTGWVARRRDHGGVAFVDLRDRAGVTQCVFHNEDDFEHLRNEYVLRVTGQVTRRPEGNENPNLATGEIEVEVSAVEVLNTAAPLPFQIDEHVEVGEEARLRYRYLDLRRPEPARIMRLRSDANRAARNLLADDGYLEVETPTLTRSTPEGARDFLVPARLAPGSWYALPQSPQLFKQLLQVGGIEKYYQIARCYRDEDFRADRQPEFTQLDIEASFVDQDDII
;
A
#
# COMPACT_ATOMS: atom_id res chain seq x y z
N MET A 1 20.44 -11.26 -1.75
CA MET A 1 19.25 -10.43 -2.09
C MET A 1 19.03 -10.47 -3.59
N LEU A 2 17.79 -10.37 -4.07
CA LEU A 2 17.49 -10.36 -5.51
C LEU A 2 17.79 -9.02 -6.18
N ARG A 3 18.03 -7.96 -5.41
CA ARG A 3 18.37 -6.61 -5.91
C ARG A 3 19.33 -5.89 -4.97
N THR A 4 20.11 -4.96 -5.50
CA THR A 4 20.99 -4.07 -4.75
C THR A 4 20.28 -2.76 -4.38
N HIS A 5 19.45 -2.23 -5.29
CA HIS A 5 18.73 -0.95 -5.18
C HIS A 5 17.27 -1.09 -5.56
N THR A 6 16.43 -0.16 -5.13
CA THR A 6 15.07 0.02 -5.66
C THR A 6 15.08 0.86 -6.93
N ASN A 7 13.98 0.79 -7.71
CA ASN A 7 13.87 1.51 -8.99
C ASN A 7 13.64 3.03 -8.85
N GLY A 8 13.55 3.56 -7.65
CA GLY A 8 13.34 5.00 -7.42
C GLY A 8 14.46 5.69 -6.67
N GLU A 9 15.50 4.95 -6.24
CA GLU A 9 16.57 5.52 -5.40
C GLU A 9 17.86 5.85 -6.12
N LEU A 10 18.04 5.38 -7.37
CA LEU A 10 19.22 5.68 -8.17
C LEU A 10 19.25 7.14 -8.60
N THR A 11 20.43 7.73 -8.50
CA THR A 11 20.69 9.13 -8.85
C THR A 11 21.98 9.25 -9.66
N ALA A 12 22.34 10.45 -10.08
CA ALA A 12 23.64 10.73 -10.72
C ALA A 12 24.85 10.33 -9.86
N ALA A 13 24.69 10.21 -8.54
CA ALA A 13 25.77 9.75 -7.65
C ALA A 13 26.15 8.28 -7.86
N ASN A 14 25.23 7.48 -8.43
CA ASN A 14 25.46 6.06 -8.70
C ASN A 14 26.06 5.78 -10.08
N ILE A 15 26.36 6.82 -10.89
CA ILE A 15 26.95 6.64 -12.24
C ILE A 15 28.27 5.86 -12.13
N GLY A 16 28.39 4.82 -12.96
CA GLY A 16 29.53 3.90 -12.98
C GLY A 16 29.36 2.67 -12.09
N GLU A 17 28.37 2.65 -11.19
CA GLU A 17 28.08 1.48 -10.36
C GLU A 17 27.39 0.37 -11.17
N THR A 18 27.74 -0.87 -10.87
CA THR A 18 26.97 -2.03 -11.34
C THR A 18 25.88 -2.35 -10.34
N VAL A 19 24.63 -2.30 -10.79
CA VAL A 19 23.45 -2.52 -9.94
C VAL A 19 22.63 -3.72 -10.42
N THR A 20 21.90 -4.32 -9.49
CA THR A 20 20.88 -5.32 -9.81
C THR A 20 19.52 -4.78 -9.34
N LEU A 21 18.58 -4.66 -10.27
CA LEU A 21 17.23 -4.18 -10.05
C LEU A 21 16.24 -5.31 -10.25
N THR A 22 15.10 -5.24 -9.54
CA THR A 22 13.94 -6.11 -9.77
C THR A 22 12.69 -5.27 -9.85
N GLY A 23 11.76 -5.63 -10.73
CA GLY A 23 10.52 -4.90 -10.86
C GLY A 23 9.63 -5.44 -11.97
N TRP A 24 8.54 -4.74 -12.21
CA TRP A 24 7.61 -4.99 -13.31
C TRP A 24 7.96 -4.13 -14.50
N VAL A 25 7.87 -4.70 -15.71
CA VAL A 25 7.95 -3.95 -16.97
C VAL A 25 6.73 -3.02 -17.06
N ALA A 26 6.91 -1.74 -16.77
CA ALA A 26 5.83 -0.76 -16.88
C ALA A 26 5.58 -0.36 -18.35
N ARG A 27 6.65 -0.21 -19.11
CA ARG A 27 6.60 0.16 -20.53
C ARG A 27 7.84 -0.33 -21.25
N ARG A 28 7.67 -0.77 -22.50
CA ARG A 28 8.74 -1.08 -23.44
C ARG A 28 8.60 -0.22 -24.68
N ARG A 29 9.73 0.27 -25.20
CA ARG A 29 9.85 1.06 -26.45
C ARG A 29 11.05 0.54 -27.22
N ASP A 30 10.83 0.18 -28.49
CA ASP A 30 11.86 -0.36 -29.37
C ASP A 30 12.28 0.72 -30.38
N HIS A 31 13.58 0.94 -30.52
CA HIS A 31 14.16 1.89 -31.45
C HIS A 31 15.39 1.29 -32.15
N GLY A 32 15.21 0.76 -33.36
CA GLY A 32 16.32 0.38 -34.23
C GLY A 32 17.32 -0.63 -33.64
N GLY A 33 16.86 -1.67 -32.95
CA GLY A 33 17.71 -2.69 -32.32
C GLY A 33 18.11 -2.40 -30.89
N VAL A 34 17.63 -1.29 -30.32
CA VAL A 34 17.77 -0.95 -28.90
C VAL A 34 16.39 -0.88 -28.28
N ALA A 35 16.21 -1.48 -27.11
CA ALA A 35 14.97 -1.36 -26.36
C ALA A 35 15.16 -0.61 -25.05
N PHE A 36 14.20 0.28 -24.77
CA PHE A 36 14.09 1.00 -23.50
C PHE A 36 12.96 0.38 -22.69
N VAL A 37 13.28 -0.16 -21.54
CA VAL A 37 12.33 -0.77 -20.61
C VAL A 37 12.27 0.05 -19.35
N ASP A 38 11.10 0.61 -19.08
CA ASP A 38 10.81 1.27 -17.81
C ASP A 38 10.48 0.19 -16.77
N LEU A 39 11.42 -0.08 -15.86
CA LEU A 39 11.28 -1.06 -14.79
C LEU A 39 10.75 -0.37 -13.55
N ARG A 40 9.60 -0.83 -13.04
CA ARG A 40 8.87 -0.21 -11.91
C ARG A 40 8.87 -1.10 -10.69
N ASP A 41 9.06 -0.48 -9.54
CA ASP A 41 8.74 -1.07 -8.24
C ASP A 41 7.97 -0.10 -7.33
N ARG A 42 7.90 -0.37 -6.03
CA ARG A 42 7.20 0.49 -5.06
C ARG A 42 7.84 1.88 -4.88
N ALA A 43 9.12 2.03 -5.19
CA ALA A 43 9.89 3.26 -4.96
C ALA A 43 9.85 4.19 -6.17
N GLY A 44 9.70 3.63 -7.38
CA GLY A 44 9.68 4.42 -8.60
C GLY A 44 9.92 3.60 -9.86
N VAL A 45 10.48 4.27 -10.86
CA VAL A 45 10.75 3.72 -12.19
C VAL A 45 12.18 4.04 -12.56
N THR A 46 12.91 3.05 -13.08
CA THR A 46 14.24 3.21 -13.71
C THR A 46 14.17 2.75 -15.16
N GLN A 47 14.70 3.56 -16.08
CA GLN A 47 14.89 3.16 -17.46
C GLN A 47 16.07 2.20 -17.57
N CYS A 48 15.84 1.04 -18.19
CA CYS A 48 16.85 0.04 -18.53
C CYS A 48 17.01 0.00 -20.05
N VAL A 49 18.25 0.03 -20.55
CA VAL A 49 18.59 0.04 -21.96
C VAL A 49 19.15 -1.31 -22.37
N PHE A 50 18.53 -1.93 -23.38
CA PHE A 50 18.90 -3.24 -23.91
C PHE A 50 19.42 -3.10 -25.33
N HIS A 51 20.59 -3.67 -25.60
CA HIS A 51 21.25 -3.64 -26.92
C HIS A 51 21.19 -4.97 -27.66
N ASN A 52 20.87 -6.08 -26.97
CA ASN A 52 20.74 -7.38 -27.58
C ASN A 52 19.25 -7.75 -27.74
N GLU A 53 18.80 -7.97 -28.97
CA GLU A 53 17.40 -8.23 -29.30
C GLU A 53 16.86 -9.50 -28.61
N ASP A 54 17.67 -10.55 -28.50
CA ASP A 54 17.29 -11.80 -27.83
C ASP A 54 16.89 -11.58 -26.36
N ASP A 55 17.44 -10.56 -25.70
CA ASP A 55 17.20 -10.25 -24.29
C ASP A 55 15.85 -9.53 -24.07
N PHE A 56 15.29 -8.87 -25.08
CA PHE A 56 14.11 -8.04 -24.89
C PHE A 56 12.92 -8.34 -25.80
N GLU A 57 13.07 -9.03 -26.94
CA GLU A 57 11.97 -9.23 -27.90
C GLU A 57 10.74 -9.93 -27.31
N HIS A 58 10.97 -10.82 -26.35
CA HIS A 58 9.95 -11.59 -25.65
C HIS A 58 9.36 -10.88 -24.45
N LEU A 59 9.92 -9.77 -23.97
CA LEU A 59 9.43 -9.03 -22.81
C LEU A 59 8.07 -8.39 -23.11
N ARG A 60 7.17 -8.45 -22.13
CA ARG A 60 5.84 -7.83 -22.21
C ARG A 60 5.57 -7.04 -20.92
N ASN A 61 4.59 -6.14 -21.00
CA ASN A 61 4.17 -5.36 -19.85
C ASN A 61 3.80 -6.27 -18.68
N GLU A 62 4.17 -5.82 -17.48
CA GLU A 62 3.97 -6.48 -16.19
C GLU A 62 4.72 -7.81 -16.02
N TYR A 63 5.60 -8.20 -16.92
CA TYR A 63 6.59 -9.24 -16.62
C TYR A 63 7.47 -8.78 -15.46
N VAL A 64 7.87 -9.70 -14.60
CA VAL A 64 8.78 -9.44 -13.49
C VAL A 64 10.18 -9.78 -13.92
N LEU A 65 11.07 -8.80 -13.86
CA LEU A 65 12.46 -8.96 -14.30
C LEU A 65 13.42 -8.79 -13.12
N ARG A 66 14.55 -9.48 -13.23
CA ARG A 66 15.80 -9.12 -12.58
C ARG A 66 16.78 -8.65 -13.64
N VAL A 67 17.24 -7.41 -13.52
CA VAL A 67 18.13 -6.77 -14.48
C VAL A 67 19.42 -6.41 -13.76
N THR A 68 20.56 -6.76 -14.35
CA THR A 68 21.88 -6.32 -13.88
C THR A 68 22.51 -5.45 -14.96
N GLY A 69 23.10 -4.33 -14.58
CA GLY A 69 23.70 -3.40 -15.52
C GLY A 69 24.45 -2.26 -14.84
N GLN A 70 25.08 -1.44 -15.65
CA GLN A 70 25.81 -0.27 -15.18
C GLN A 70 24.93 0.98 -15.25
N VAL A 71 24.95 1.78 -14.18
CA VAL A 71 24.27 3.08 -14.16
C VAL A 71 25.05 4.07 -15.01
N THR A 72 24.39 4.68 -15.98
CA THR A 72 24.94 5.69 -16.88
C THR A 72 24.09 6.96 -16.86
N ARG A 73 24.64 8.07 -17.31
CA ARG A 73 23.87 9.29 -17.56
C ARG A 73 23.10 9.15 -18.87
N ARG A 74 21.85 9.58 -18.88
CA ARG A 74 21.10 9.67 -20.15
C ARG A 74 21.79 10.63 -21.11
N PRO A 75 21.72 10.39 -22.42
CA PRO A 75 22.19 11.34 -23.40
C PRO A 75 21.58 12.73 -23.19
N GLU A 76 22.36 13.78 -23.45
CA GLU A 76 21.89 15.15 -23.31
C GLU A 76 20.61 15.41 -24.13
N GLY A 77 19.60 15.99 -23.50
CA GLY A 77 18.28 16.25 -24.08
C GLY A 77 17.29 15.07 -23.95
N ASN A 78 17.70 13.92 -23.40
CA ASN A 78 16.85 12.76 -23.15
C ASN A 78 16.48 12.58 -21.66
N GLU A 79 16.86 13.55 -20.82
CA GLU A 79 16.50 13.54 -19.40
C GLU A 79 14.98 13.65 -19.23
N ASN A 80 14.46 12.95 -18.24
CA ASN A 80 13.02 13.00 -17.93
C ASN A 80 12.78 13.68 -16.57
N PRO A 81 12.39 14.96 -16.54
CA PRO A 81 12.17 15.69 -15.28
C PRO A 81 11.00 15.16 -14.44
N ASN A 82 10.14 14.31 -15.02
CA ASN A 82 9.00 13.72 -14.31
C ASN A 82 9.37 12.44 -13.52
N LEU A 83 10.60 11.95 -13.65
CA LEU A 83 11.09 10.79 -12.91
C LEU A 83 12.21 11.20 -11.97
N ALA A 84 12.19 10.67 -10.74
CA ALA A 84 13.28 10.88 -9.78
C ALA A 84 14.63 10.36 -10.31
N THR A 85 14.59 9.31 -11.15
CA THR A 85 15.74 8.69 -11.81
C THR A 85 15.96 9.24 -13.23
N GLY A 86 15.34 10.36 -13.57
CA GLY A 86 15.27 10.85 -14.95
C GLY A 86 16.58 11.31 -15.59
N GLU A 87 17.63 11.53 -14.78
CA GLU A 87 18.97 11.89 -15.26
C GLU A 87 19.82 10.66 -15.66
N ILE A 88 19.42 9.48 -15.20
CA ILE A 88 20.20 8.24 -15.37
C ILE A 88 19.40 7.17 -16.10
N GLU A 89 20.10 6.18 -16.57
CA GLU A 89 19.57 4.93 -17.09
C GLU A 89 20.52 3.78 -16.71
N VAL A 90 20.06 2.53 -16.86
CA VAL A 90 20.88 1.35 -16.59
C VAL A 90 21.13 0.62 -17.90
N GLU A 91 22.39 0.59 -18.32
CA GLU A 91 22.89 -0.19 -19.45
C GLU A 91 22.93 -1.68 -19.05
N VAL A 92 22.03 -2.47 -19.65
CA VAL A 92 21.79 -3.86 -19.23
C VAL A 92 22.90 -4.77 -19.73
N SER A 93 23.47 -5.53 -18.82
CA SER A 93 24.45 -6.59 -19.12
C SER A 93 23.88 -8.00 -18.93
N ALA A 94 22.82 -8.14 -18.13
CA ALA A 94 22.13 -9.43 -17.93
C ALA A 94 20.66 -9.19 -17.52
N VAL A 95 19.78 -10.05 -18.01
CA VAL A 95 18.34 -10.06 -17.65
C VAL A 95 17.90 -11.48 -17.34
N GLU A 96 17.00 -11.57 -16.37
CA GLU A 96 16.29 -12.80 -16.04
C GLU A 96 14.80 -12.49 -15.88
N VAL A 97 13.96 -13.25 -16.59
CA VAL A 97 12.51 -13.19 -16.41
C VAL A 97 12.14 -14.05 -15.20
N LEU A 98 11.83 -13.38 -14.08
CA LEU A 98 11.42 -14.04 -12.86
C LEU A 98 9.99 -14.60 -12.95
N ASN A 99 9.11 -13.87 -13.65
CA ASN A 99 7.74 -14.31 -13.90
C ASN A 99 7.14 -13.60 -15.11
N THR A 100 6.27 -14.30 -15.82
CA THR A 100 5.49 -13.76 -16.93
C THR A 100 4.11 -13.28 -16.43
N ALA A 101 3.41 -12.49 -17.24
CA ALA A 101 2.07 -12.03 -16.96
C ALA A 101 1.15 -12.24 -18.18
N ALA A 102 -0.12 -12.56 -17.92
CA ALA A 102 -1.16 -12.50 -18.93
C ALA A 102 -1.44 -11.03 -19.33
N PRO A 103 -2.06 -10.78 -20.49
CA PRO A 103 -2.51 -9.43 -20.85
C PRO A 103 -3.38 -8.82 -19.76
N LEU A 104 -3.10 -7.55 -19.41
CA LEU A 104 -3.83 -6.87 -18.35
C LEU A 104 -5.25 -6.49 -18.79
N PRO A 105 -6.23 -6.52 -17.86
CA PRO A 105 -7.59 -6.06 -18.14
C PRO A 105 -7.67 -4.52 -18.30
N PHE A 106 -6.69 -3.79 -17.77
CA PHE A 106 -6.50 -2.33 -17.95
C PHE A 106 -5.04 -1.95 -17.74
N GLN A 107 -4.65 -0.78 -18.21
CA GLN A 107 -3.28 -0.30 -18.07
C GLN A 107 -3.00 0.22 -16.65
N ILE A 108 -1.77 -0.04 -16.16
CA ILE A 108 -1.26 0.49 -14.89
C ILE A 108 -0.68 1.88 -15.17
N ASP A 109 -1.53 2.83 -15.50
CA ASP A 109 -1.18 4.21 -15.84
C ASP A 109 -2.18 5.15 -15.16
N GLU A 110 -1.69 6.23 -14.56
CA GLU A 110 -2.53 7.22 -13.88
C GLU A 110 -3.36 8.08 -14.84
N HIS A 111 -2.91 8.21 -16.08
CA HIS A 111 -3.58 8.99 -17.12
C HIS A 111 -4.71 8.24 -17.83
N VAL A 112 -4.87 6.94 -17.54
CA VAL A 112 -5.95 6.12 -18.11
C VAL A 112 -7.10 6.04 -17.14
N GLU A 113 -8.27 6.52 -17.58
CA GLU A 113 -9.51 6.31 -16.83
C GLU A 113 -9.92 4.84 -16.87
N VAL A 114 -10.16 4.28 -15.69
CA VAL A 114 -10.62 2.90 -15.53
C VAL A 114 -11.90 2.91 -14.71
N GLY A 115 -12.95 2.29 -15.22
CA GLY A 115 -14.23 2.20 -14.53
C GLY A 115 -14.11 1.51 -13.17
N GLU A 116 -14.91 1.97 -12.21
CA GLU A 116 -14.86 1.51 -10.82
C GLU A 116 -15.04 -0.01 -10.68
N GLU A 117 -15.96 -0.60 -11.45
CA GLU A 117 -16.19 -2.05 -11.44
C GLU A 117 -14.92 -2.84 -11.79
N ALA A 118 -14.19 -2.44 -12.84
CA ALA A 118 -12.95 -3.08 -13.22
C ALA A 118 -11.85 -2.90 -12.17
N ARG A 119 -11.76 -1.71 -11.57
CA ARG A 119 -10.84 -1.41 -10.47
C ARG A 119 -11.11 -2.27 -9.23
N LEU A 120 -12.37 -2.45 -8.86
CA LEU A 120 -12.77 -3.29 -7.74
C LEU A 120 -12.54 -4.77 -8.01
N ARG A 121 -12.90 -5.23 -9.21
CA ARG A 121 -12.70 -6.64 -9.62
C ARG A 121 -11.23 -7.05 -9.64
N TYR A 122 -10.35 -6.16 -10.08
CA TYR A 122 -8.90 -6.38 -10.17
C TYR A 122 -8.14 -5.46 -9.22
N ARG A 123 -8.63 -5.35 -7.99
CA ARG A 123 -8.10 -4.42 -6.98
C ARG A 123 -6.59 -4.56 -6.76
N TYR A 124 -6.06 -5.77 -6.82
CA TYR A 124 -4.63 -6.05 -6.71
C TYR A 124 -3.79 -5.44 -7.84
N LEU A 125 -4.35 -5.25 -9.04
CA LEU A 125 -3.72 -4.51 -10.14
C LEU A 125 -3.91 -3.00 -9.97
N ASP A 126 -5.09 -2.55 -9.56
CA ASP A 126 -5.37 -1.14 -9.30
C ASP A 126 -4.41 -0.57 -8.23
N LEU A 127 -4.03 -1.37 -7.22
CA LEU A 127 -3.05 -0.97 -6.20
C LEU A 127 -1.63 -0.74 -6.74
N ARG A 128 -1.31 -1.15 -7.96
CA ARG A 128 -0.05 -0.80 -8.64
C ARG A 128 -0.06 0.61 -9.23
N ARG A 129 -1.24 1.21 -9.41
CA ARG A 129 -1.37 2.59 -9.90
C ARG A 129 -0.89 3.57 -8.83
N PRO A 130 -0.28 4.70 -9.22
CA PRO A 130 0.32 5.65 -8.27
C PRO A 130 -0.66 6.17 -7.22
N GLU A 131 -1.88 6.56 -7.63
CA GLU A 131 -2.87 7.14 -6.72
C GLU A 131 -3.34 6.15 -5.63
N PRO A 132 -3.86 4.94 -5.93
CA PRO A 132 -4.22 3.97 -4.91
C PRO A 132 -3.04 3.58 -4.01
N ALA A 133 -1.85 3.43 -4.58
CA ALA A 133 -0.64 3.13 -3.80
C ALA A 133 -0.30 4.26 -2.82
N ARG A 134 -0.46 5.54 -3.23
CA ARG A 134 -0.27 6.72 -2.39
C ARG A 134 -1.27 6.75 -1.23
N ILE A 135 -2.55 6.44 -1.50
CA ILE A 135 -3.60 6.39 -0.46
C ILE A 135 -3.25 5.33 0.61
N MET A 136 -2.79 4.15 0.19
CA MET A 136 -2.37 3.09 1.13
C MET A 136 -1.19 3.54 2.00
N ARG A 137 -0.20 4.22 1.42
CA ARG A 137 0.94 4.79 2.18
C ARG A 137 0.48 5.86 3.15
N LEU A 138 -0.35 6.82 2.69
CA LEU A 138 -0.88 7.88 3.53
C LEU A 138 -1.61 7.32 4.77
N ARG A 139 -2.46 6.30 4.57
CA ARG A 139 -3.14 5.62 5.68
C ARG A 139 -2.16 4.99 6.66
N SER A 140 -1.12 4.31 6.15
CA SER A 140 -0.07 3.71 6.99
C SER A 140 0.70 4.77 7.78
N ASP A 141 1.04 5.88 7.13
CA ASP A 141 1.78 6.98 7.76
C ASP A 141 0.93 7.70 8.83
N ALA A 142 -0.37 7.91 8.55
CA ALA A 142 -1.30 8.48 9.53
C ALA A 142 -1.42 7.58 10.77
N ASN A 143 -1.58 6.27 10.59
CA ASN A 143 -1.62 5.33 11.72
C ASN A 143 -0.32 5.33 12.52
N ARG A 144 0.83 5.38 11.85
CA ARG A 144 2.14 5.47 12.52
C ARG A 144 2.29 6.76 13.31
N ALA A 145 1.89 7.89 12.73
CA ALA A 145 1.93 9.19 13.41
C ALA A 145 1.04 9.20 14.65
N ALA A 146 -0.18 8.67 14.55
CA ALA A 146 -1.09 8.55 15.70
C ALA A 146 -0.51 7.68 16.82
N ARG A 147 0.07 6.50 16.47
CA ARG A 147 0.72 5.64 17.46
C ARG A 147 1.87 6.31 18.18
N ASN A 148 2.75 6.97 17.41
CA ASN A 148 3.90 7.64 18.01
C ASN A 148 3.45 8.77 18.95
N LEU A 149 2.53 9.64 18.49
CA LEU A 149 2.02 10.75 19.29
C LEU A 149 1.37 10.28 20.60
N LEU A 150 0.47 9.29 20.50
CA LEU A 150 -0.25 8.80 21.67
C LEU A 150 0.65 8.02 22.63
N ALA A 151 1.61 7.25 22.11
CA ALA A 151 2.59 6.56 22.95
C ALA A 151 3.49 7.55 23.69
N ASP A 152 3.97 8.61 23.02
CA ASP A 152 4.80 9.66 23.63
C ASP A 152 4.02 10.43 24.73
N ASP A 153 2.69 10.52 24.56
CA ASP A 153 1.77 11.16 25.54
C ASP A 153 1.30 10.20 26.65
N GLY A 154 1.84 8.99 26.68
CA GLY A 154 1.59 7.98 27.71
C GLY A 154 0.30 7.18 27.55
N TYR A 155 -0.32 7.22 26.38
CA TYR A 155 -1.44 6.33 26.07
C TYR A 155 -0.96 4.91 25.80
N LEU A 156 -1.72 3.93 26.27
CA LEU A 156 -1.46 2.51 26.05
C LEU A 156 -2.35 1.98 24.91
N GLU A 157 -1.74 1.38 23.89
CA GLU A 157 -2.50 0.69 22.83
C GLU A 157 -3.00 -0.66 23.37
N VAL A 158 -4.31 -0.85 23.42
CA VAL A 158 -4.92 -2.11 23.87
C VAL A 158 -5.91 -2.61 22.84
N GLU A 159 -5.68 -3.83 22.32
CA GLU A 159 -6.62 -4.52 21.46
C GLU A 159 -7.76 -5.12 22.25
N THR A 160 -9.01 -4.85 21.83
CA THR A 160 -10.23 -5.37 22.43
C THR A 160 -10.81 -6.51 21.61
N PRO A 161 -11.61 -7.42 22.22
CA PRO A 161 -12.23 -8.54 21.51
C PRO A 161 -13.15 -8.09 20.37
N THR A 162 -13.09 -8.80 19.23
CA THR A 162 -13.98 -8.61 18.08
C THR A 162 -15.21 -9.53 18.14
N LEU A 163 -15.09 -10.76 18.66
CA LEU A 163 -16.22 -11.64 18.92
C LEU A 163 -16.75 -11.38 20.31
N THR A 164 -17.83 -10.62 20.41
CA THR A 164 -18.39 -10.15 21.69
C THR A 164 -19.85 -10.53 21.84
N ARG A 165 -20.46 -10.07 22.91
CA ARG A 165 -21.94 -10.08 23.06
C ARG A 165 -22.49 -8.83 22.39
N SER A 166 -23.75 -8.90 21.92
CA SER A 166 -24.49 -7.74 21.47
C SER A 166 -24.57 -6.67 22.56
N THR A 167 -24.29 -5.42 22.20
CA THR A 167 -24.37 -4.25 23.07
C THR A 167 -25.27 -3.20 22.42
N PRO A 168 -26.14 -2.52 23.17
CA PRO A 168 -27.05 -1.53 22.62
C PRO A 168 -26.33 -0.20 22.37
N GLU A 169 -25.65 -0.06 21.22
CA GLU A 169 -24.88 1.13 20.87
C GLU A 169 -25.53 2.02 19.78
N GLY A 170 -26.81 1.78 19.46
CA GLY A 170 -27.60 2.62 18.56
C GLY A 170 -27.76 2.12 17.13
N ALA A 171 -26.81 1.34 16.59
CA ALA A 171 -26.94 0.64 15.31
C ALA A 171 -27.38 -0.81 15.49
N ARG A 172 -27.66 -1.52 14.41
CA ARG A 172 -27.81 -2.97 14.43
C ARG A 172 -26.44 -3.64 14.39
N ASP A 173 -26.33 -4.76 15.12
CA ASP A 173 -25.11 -5.56 15.16
C ASP A 173 -25.07 -6.54 13.98
N PHE A 174 -23.88 -6.77 13.44
CA PHE A 174 -23.62 -7.98 12.67
C PHE A 174 -23.45 -9.17 13.59
N LEU A 175 -24.19 -10.25 13.32
CA LEU A 175 -24.18 -11.44 14.15
C LEU A 175 -23.36 -12.57 13.50
N VAL A 176 -22.59 -13.28 14.32
CA VAL A 176 -21.81 -14.44 13.92
C VAL A 176 -22.31 -15.68 14.67
N PRO A 177 -22.79 -16.75 13.99
CA PRO A 177 -23.26 -17.96 14.64
C PRO A 177 -22.16 -18.63 15.48
N ALA A 178 -22.49 -18.99 16.73
CA ALA A 178 -21.56 -19.73 17.59
C ALA A 178 -21.67 -21.23 17.30
N ARG A 179 -20.71 -21.80 16.56
CA ARG A 179 -20.73 -23.23 16.17
C ARG A 179 -20.76 -24.19 17.35
N LEU A 180 -20.08 -23.85 18.45
CA LEU A 180 -19.99 -24.70 19.66
C LEU A 180 -21.20 -24.59 20.59
N ALA A 181 -22.08 -23.60 20.37
CA ALA A 181 -23.29 -23.36 21.18
C ALA A 181 -24.46 -23.09 20.24
N PRO A 182 -25.13 -24.13 19.72
CA PRO A 182 -26.29 -23.97 18.83
C PRO A 182 -27.35 -23.05 19.43
N GLY A 183 -27.86 -22.10 18.63
CA GLY A 183 -28.81 -21.08 19.08
C GLY A 183 -28.21 -19.87 19.75
N SER A 184 -26.88 -19.82 19.90
CA SER A 184 -26.15 -18.66 20.41
C SER A 184 -25.39 -17.93 19.28
N TRP A 185 -25.15 -16.65 19.48
CA TRP A 185 -24.53 -15.76 18.50
C TRP A 185 -23.49 -14.85 19.17
N TYR A 186 -22.40 -14.62 18.48
CA TYR A 186 -21.53 -13.46 18.76
C TYR A 186 -22.04 -12.25 17.99
N ALA A 187 -21.70 -11.07 18.47
CA ALA A 187 -21.88 -9.81 17.76
C ALA A 187 -20.52 -9.21 17.44
N LEU A 188 -20.40 -8.58 16.26
CA LEU A 188 -19.23 -7.77 15.92
C LEU A 188 -19.39 -6.38 16.56
N PRO A 189 -18.31 -5.76 17.11
CA PRO A 189 -18.41 -4.54 17.86
C PRO A 189 -18.72 -3.34 16.96
N GLN A 190 -19.67 -2.50 17.37
CA GLN A 190 -19.93 -1.20 16.73
C GLN A 190 -18.87 -0.17 17.08
N SER A 191 -18.27 -0.29 18.25
CA SER A 191 -17.11 0.40 18.78
C SER A 191 -16.56 -0.39 19.97
N PRO A 192 -15.36 -0.11 20.47
CA PRO A 192 -14.81 -0.73 21.68
C PRO A 192 -15.37 -0.11 22.98
N GLN A 193 -16.52 0.57 22.94
CA GLN A 193 -17.04 1.40 24.04
C GLN A 193 -17.09 0.73 25.39
N LEU A 194 -17.66 -0.48 25.48
CA LEU A 194 -17.76 -1.20 26.74
C LEU A 194 -16.40 -1.60 27.28
N PHE A 195 -15.50 -2.07 26.40
CA PHE A 195 -14.18 -2.54 26.80
C PHE A 195 -13.28 -1.39 27.24
N LYS A 196 -13.28 -0.25 26.55
CA LYS A 196 -12.48 0.89 26.95
C LYS A 196 -12.92 1.46 28.31
N GLN A 197 -14.23 1.48 28.60
CA GLN A 197 -14.72 1.85 29.93
C GLN A 197 -14.23 0.87 31.01
N LEU A 198 -14.29 -0.45 30.74
CA LEU A 198 -13.78 -1.45 31.67
C LEU A 198 -12.25 -1.33 31.87
N LEU A 199 -11.51 -0.96 30.85
CA LEU A 199 -10.07 -0.67 30.97
C LEU A 199 -9.80 0.52 31.89
N GLN A 200 -10.61 1.60 31.78
CA GLN A 200 -10.52 2.74 32.72
C GLN A 200 -10.81 2.29 34.16
N VAL A 201 -11.88 1.53 34.39
CA VAL A 201 -12.18 0.94 35.71
C VAL A 201 -11.05 0.04 36.21
N GLY A 202 -10.40 -0.67 35.28
CA GLY A 202 -9.23 -1.51 35.55
C GLY A 202 -7.92 -0.78 35.79
N GLY A 203 -7.91 0.58 35.75
CA GLY A 203 -6.74 1.40 36.03
C GLY A 203 -5.88 1.73 34.79
N ILE A 204 -6.36 1.49 33.59
CA ILE A 204 -5.73 1.98 32.35
C ILE A 204 -6.23 3.41 32.13
N GLU A 205 -5.53 4.37 32.65
CA GLU A 205 -5.97 5.79 32.66
C GLU A 205 -5.95 6.46 31.29
N LYS A 206 -5.07 6.02 30.39
CA LYS A 206 -4.94 6.52 29.03
C LYS A 206 -4.90 5.34 28.04
N TYR A 207 -5.93 5.17 27.29
CA TYR A 207 -6.12 4.08 26.32
C TYR A 207 -6.26 4.62 24.92
N TYR A 208 -5.74 3.91 23.92
CA TYR A 208 -6.15 4.06 22.53
C TYR A 208 -6.13 2.73 21.79
N GLN A 209 -6.83 2.70 20.65
CA GLN A 209 -6.84 1.57 19.73
C GLN A 209 -7.14 2.06 18.31
N ILE A 210 -6.48 1.49 17.31
CA ILE A 210 -6.93 1.57 15.91
C ILE A 210 -7.91 0.43 15.69
N ALA A 211 -9.18 0.67 16.02
CA ALA A 211 -10.23 -0.34 16.15
C ALA A 211 -10.97 -0.60 14.84
N ARG A 212 -11.26 -1.87 14.56
CA ARG A 212 -12.24 -2.26 13.53
C ARG A 212 -13.62 -2.21 14.13
N CYS A 213 -14.52 -1.47 13.46
CA CYS A 213 -15.90 -1.27 13.87
C CYS A 213 -16.85 -1.71 12.77
N TYR A 214 -18.04 -2.20 13.18
CA TYR A 214 -19.02 -2.81 12.30
C TYR A 214 -20.42 -2.29 12.65
N ARG A 215 -21.17 -1.81 11.66
CA ARG A 215 -22.54 -1.32 11.86
C ARG A 215 -23.42 -1.76 10.69
N ASP A 216 -24.47 -2.48 10.98
CA ASP A 216 -25.47 -2.88 10.00
C ASP A 216 -26.49 -1.74 9.82
N GLU A 217 -26.07 -0.73 9.07
CA GLU A 217 -26.82 0.50 8.78
C GLU A 217 -26.91 0.74 7.27
N ASP A 218 -27.83 1.62 6.88
CA ASP A 218 -27.97 2.06 5.50
C ASP A 218 -26.71 2.82 5.05
N PHE A 219 -26.21 2.47 3.86
CA PHE A 219 -25.09 3.14 3.24
C PHE A 219 -25.53 4.53 2.73
N ARG A 220 -24.97 5.57 3.31
CA ARG A 220 -25.18 6.95 2.88
C ARG A 220 -23.85 7.65 2.76
N ALA A 221 -23.64 8.37 1.65
CA ALA A 221 -22.42 9.08 1.35
C ALA A 221 -21.18 8.14 1.45
N ASP A 222 -20.27 8.38 2.37
CA ASP A 222 -19.04 7.63 2.59
C ASP A 222 -19.12 6.57 3.71
N ARG A 223 -20.32 6.31 4.26
CA ARG A 223 -20.51 5.30 5.31
C ARG A 223 -20.30 3.89 4.77
N GLN A 224 -19.56 3.10 5.52
CA GLN A 224 -19.31 1.70 5.25
C GLN A 224 -19.74 0.83 6.43
N PRO A 225 -20.18 -0.43 6.19
CA PRO A 225 -20.60 -1.34 7.26
C PRO A 225 -19.42 -1.76 8.13
N GLU A 226 -18.24 -1.71 7.59
CA GLU A 226 -16.96 -2.00 8.25
C GLU A 226 -16.02 -0.80 8.05
N PHE A 227 -15.52 -0.24 9.15
CA PHE A 227 -14.65 0.92 9.13
C PHE A 227 -13.65 0.88 10.28
N THR A 228 -12.68 1.79 10.26
CA THR A 228 -11.66 1.89 11.29
C THR A 228 -11.82 3.19 12.05
N GLN A 229 -11.73 3.12 13.39
CA GLN A 229 -11.66 4.29 14.27
C GLN A 229 -10.28 4.37 14.89
N LEU A 230 -9.75 5.57 15.04
CA LEU A 230 -8.80 5.87 16.10
C LEU A 230 -9.64 6.18 17.34
N ASP A 231 -9.70 5.22 18.25
CA ASP A 231 -10.50 5.30 19.48
C ASP A 231 -9.59 5.62 20.64
N ILE A 232 -9.97 6.60 21.46
CA ILE A 232 -9.17 7.13 22.57
C ILE A 232 -10.08 7.27 23.79
N GLU A 233 -9.57 6.92 24.97
CA GLU A 233 -10.26 7.14 26.24
C GLU A 233 -9.23 7.55 27.30
N ALA A 234 -9.56 8.54 28.12
CA ALA A 234 -8.72 9.01 29.21
C ALA A 234 -9.53 9.25 30.48
N SER A 235 -8.93 8.97 31.64
CA SER A 235 -9.46 9.26 32.97
C SER A 235 -8.82 10.51 33.52
N PHE A 236 -9.50 11.18 34.49
CA PHE A 236 -9.01 12.33 35.23
C PHE A 236 -8.66 13.55 34.34
N VAL A 237 -9.39 13.71 33.27
CA VAL A 237 -9.22 14.80 32.30
C VAL A 237 -10.53 15.53 32.10
N ASP A 238 -10.46 16.80 31.75
CA ASP A 238 -11.59 17.60 31.28
C ASP A 238 -11.48 17.89 29.78
N GLN A 239 -12.37 18.73 29.27
CA GLN A 239 -12.42 19.04 27.85
C GLN A 239 -11.13 19.73 27.36
N ASP A 240 -10.56 20.61 28.13
CA ASP A 240 -9.39 21.40 27.75
C ASP A 240 -8.10 20.55 27.72
N ASP A 241 -8.09 19.43 28.46
CA ASP A 241 -6.96 18.49 28.46
C ASP A 241 -6.91 17.60 27.18
N ILE A 242 -8.05 17.52 26.46
CA ILE A 242 -8.18 16.65 25.28
C ILE A 242 -8.12 17.45 23.96
N ILE A 243 -8.44 18.75 23.95
CA ILE A 243 -8.42 19.63 22.80
C ILE A 243 -7.07 20.31 22.61
#